data_cc1eab6d19e49556abb18c412261ae82
#
_entry.id   cc1eab6d19e49556abb18c412261ae82
#
_cell.length_a   1.000
_cell.length_b   1.000
_cell.length_c   1.000
_cell.angle_alpha   90.00
_cell.angle_beta   90.00
_cell.angle_gamma   90.00
#
_symmetry.space_group_name_H-M   'P 1'
#
loop_
_entity.id
_entity.type
_entity.pdbx_description
1 polymer ?
#
loop_
_entity_poly.entity_id
_entity_poly.type
_entity_poly.pdbx_seq_one_letter_code
_entity_poly.pdbx_strand_id
1 'polypeptide(L)'
;MGADGSVRMFDLRKLEHSWIIYESSPSVPLLRLGWNKQTTHNIACISQDSQKVVILDIRRPSQPVAELSGHRAGVNAIAWAPHSCNHICSAGDDKQALIWDLAEMPKPIEDPILAYQAESEINQLQWSTIHNDWVSIAFGNKMQVLRV
;
A
#
# COMPACT_ATOMS: atom_id res chain seq x y z
N MET A 1 3.12 10.26 -8.20
CA MET A 1 1.68 10.24 -7.90
C MET A 1 1.18 11.67 -7.88
N GLY A 2 0.02 11.88 -8.40
CA GLY A 2 -0.50 13.23 -8.57
C GLY A 2 -1.83 13.44 -7.87
N ALA A 3 -2.17 14.73 -7.66
CA ALA A 3 -3.49 15.14 -7.22
C ALA A 3 -4.57 14.84 -8.30
N ASP A 4 -4.13 14.52 -9.51
CA ASP A 4 -4.96 14.11 -10.65
C ASP A 4 -5.34 12.61 -10.59
N GLY A 5 -4.94 11.88 -9.55
CA GLY A 5 -5.22 10.44 -9.39
C GLY A 5 -4.35 9.54 -10.26
N SER A 6 -3.27 10.05 -10.86
CA SER A 6 -2.40 9.27 -11.73
C SER A 6 -1.13 8.78 -11.04
N VAL A 7 -0.68 7.58 -11.39
CA VAL A 7 0.66 7.06 -11.14
C VAL A 7 1.44 7.13 -12.44
N ARG A 8 2.52 7.91 -12.45
CA ARG A 8 3.40 8.09 -13.60
C ARG A 8 4.79 7.57 -13.30
N MET A 9 5.40 6.91 -14.25
CA MET A 9 6.78 6.44 -14.21
C MET A 9 7.63 7.28 -15.15
N PHE A 10 8.79 7.72 -14.68
CA PHE A 10 9.77 8.50 -15.45
C PHE A 10 11.10 7.73 -15.51
N ASP A 11 11.73 7.70 -16.67
CA ASP A 11 13.15 7.32 -16.78
C ASP A 11 14.00 8.57 -16.52
N LEU A 12 14.75 8.57 -15.42
CA LEU A 12 15.58 9.73 -15.02
C LEU A 12 16.68 10.06 -16.01
N ARG A 13 17.00 9.15 -16.94
CA ARG A 13 17.94 9.39 -18.05
C ARG A 13 17.30 10.11 -19.23
N LYS A 14 15.93 10.10 -19.32
CA LYS A 14 15.13 10.67 -20.38
C LYS A 14 13.83 11.24 -19.80
N LEU A 15 13.91 12.35 -19.09
CA LEU A 15 12.79 12.96 -18.37
C LEU A 15 11.68 13.51 -19.28
N GLU A 16 11.94 13.62 -20.58
CA GLU A 16 10.96 14.13 -21.56
C GLU A 16 9.76 13.20 -21.75
N HIS A 17 9.89 11.91 -21.36
CA HIS A 17 8.84 10.92 -21.50
C HIS A 17 8.45 10.35 -20.16
N SER A 18 7.15 10.23 -19.94
CA SER A 18 6.56 9.53 -18.80
C SER A 18 5.52 8.53 -19.30
N TRP A 19 5.39 7.44 -18.55
CA TRP A 19 4.33 6.46 -18.78
C TRP A 19 3.31 6.53 -17.66
N ILE A 20 2.03 6.57 -18.03
CA ILE A 20 0.92 6.45 -17.08
C ILE A 20 0.78 4.95 -16.77
N ILE A 21 1.02 4.60 -15.51
CA ILE A 21 0.88 3.22 -15.02
C ILE A 21 -0.55 2.96 -14.58
N TYR A 22 -1.20 3.98 -13.98
CA TYR A 22 -2.55 3.86 -13.45
C TYR A 22 -3.21 5.23 -13.36
N GLU A 23 -4.53 5.26 -13.56
CA GLU A 23 -5.38 6.41 -13.31
C GLU A 23 -6.60 5.95 -12.51
N SER A 24 -6.87 6.61 -11.38
CA SER A 24 -8.06 6.34 -10.59
C SER A 24 -9.32 6.84 -11.32
N SER A 25 -10.40 6.06 -11.23
CA SER A 25 -11.69 6.45 -11.79
C SER A 25 -12.77 6.38 -10.68
N PRO A 26 -13.42 7.49 -10.29
CA PRO A 26 -13.16 8.88 -10.72
C PRO A 26 -11.76 9.37 -10.31
N SER A 27 -11.30 10.50 -10.87
CA SER A 27 -9.98 11.08 -10.56
C SER A 27 -9.91 11.52 -9.09
N VAL A 28 -9.51 10.59 -8.21
CA VAL A 28 -9.32 10.83 -6.78
C VAL A 28 -7.84 10.97 -6.50
N PRO A 29 -7.40 11.99 -5.75
CA PRO A 29 -6.00 12.16 -5.40
C PRO A 29 -5.40 10.90 -4.76
N LEU A 30 -4.19 10.54 -5.18
CA LEU A 30 -3.44 9.46 -4.56
C LEU A 30 -2.70 9.98 -3.33
N LEU A 31 -2.85 9.25 -2.22
CA LEU A 31 -2.30 9.65 -0.92
C LEU A 31 -0.90 9.09 -0.69
N ARG A 32 -0.68 7.82 -1.00
CA ARG A 32 0.59 7.12 -0.80
C ARG A 32 0.88 6.19 -1.96
N LEU A 33 2.18 5.96 -2.17
CA LEU A 33 2.70 5.01 -3.13
C LEU A 33 3.89 4.29 -2.50
N GLY A 34 3.92 2.97 -2.62
CA GLY A 34 5.01 2.13 -2.16
C GLY A 34 5.48 1.19 -3.27
N TRP A 35 6.77 1.22 -3.59
CA TRP A 35 7.36 0.31 -4.56
C TRP A 35 7.90 -0.92 -3.83
N ASN A 36 7.53 -2.11 -4.30
CA ASN A 36 8.06 -3.35 -3.74
C ASN A 36 9.55 -3.50 -4.13
N LYS A 37 10.41 -3.58 -3.13
CA LYS A 37 11.87 -3.68 -3.37
C LYS A 37 12.31 -5.09 -3.76
N GLN A 38 11.53 -6.11 -3.41
CA GLN A 38 11.82 -7.50 -3.75
C GLN A 38 11.25 -7.85 -5.12
N THR A 39 10.00 -7.50 -5.37
CA THR A 39 9.33 -7.67 -6.66
C THR A 39 9.23 -6.31 -7.34
N THR A 40 10.27 -5.92 -8.07
CA THR A 40 10.47 -4.57 -8.60
C THR A 40 9.44 -4.09 -9.63
N HIS A 41 8.55 -4.96 -10.07
CA HIS A 41 7.44 -4.60 -10.96
C HIS A 41 6.12 -4.33 -10.22
N ASN A 42 6.06 -4.56 -8.90
CA ASN A 42 4.85 -4.31 -8.11
C ASN A 42 4.93 -2.98 -7.38
N ILE A 43 3.85 -2.22 -7.49
CA ILE A 43 3.64 -0.95 -6.80
C ILE A 43 2.31 -1.04 -6.05
N ALA A 44 2.28 -0.58 -4.80
CA ALA A 44 1.03 -0.38 -4.07
C ALA A 44 0.70 1.10 -4.00
N CYS A 45 -0.56 1.46 -4.15
CA CYS A 45 -1.02 2.82 -3.94
C CYS A 45 -2.35 2.84 -3.19
N ILE A 46 -2.59 3.95 -2.52
CA ILE A 46 -3.86 4.27 -1.84
C ILE A 46 -4.33 5.64 -2.29
N SER A 47 -5.64 5.76 -2.46
CA SER A 47 -6.30 7.02 -2.79
C SER A 47 -6.86 7.67 -1.54
N GLN A 48 -7.06 8.98 -1.60
CA GLN A 48 -7.67 9.74 -0.52
C GLN A 48 -9.05 9.16 -0.19
N ASP A 49 -9.32 9.00 1.12
CA ASP A 49 -10.59 8.47 1.67
C ASP A 49 -11.02 7.09 1.13
N SER A 50 -10.12 6.39 0.46
CA SER A 50 -10.38 5.04 -0.04
C SER A 50 -10.12 3.97 1.02
N GLN A 51 -11.01 2.99 1.08
CA GLN A 51 -10.88 1.82 1.96
C GLN A 51 -10.03 0.70 1.35
N LYS A 52 -9.49 0.92 0.13
CA LYS A 52 -8.78 -0.10 -0.63
C LYS A 52 -7.31 0.23 -0.80
N VAL A 53 -6.48 -0.80 -0.80
CA VAL A 53 -5.12 -0.75 -1.31
C VAL A 53 -5.11 -1.34 -2.71
N VAL A 54 -4.58 -0.59 -3.67
CA VAL A 54 -4.49 -1.00 -5.07
C VAL A 54 -3.08 -1.48 -5.37
N ILE A 55 -2.96 -2.69 -5.89
CA ILE A 55 -1.67 -3.28 -6.32
C ILE A 55 -1.59 -3.21 -7.84
N LEU A 56 -0.50 -2.63 -8.33
CA LEU A 56 -0.22 -2.39 -9.74
C LEU A 56 1.01 -3.21 -10.17
N ASP A 57 1.00 -3.68 -11.41
CA ASP A 57 2.18 -4.25 -12.08
C ASP A 57 2.58 -3.31 -13.23
N ILE A 58 3.79 -2.76 -13.18
CA ILE A 58 4.29 -1.83 -14.21
C ILE A 58 4.35 -2.44 -15.62
N ARG A 59 4.34 -3.76 -15.74
CA ARG A 59 4.32 -4.49 -17.01
C ARG A 59 2.90 -4.55 -17.61
N ARG A 60 1.87 -4.28 -16.81
CA ARG A 60 0.45 -4.30 -17.19
C ARG A 60 -0.20 -2.98 -16.78
N PRO A 61 0.11 -1.88 -17.49
CA PRO A 61 -0.43 -0.57 -17.16
C PRO A 61 -1.95 -0.54 -17.30
N SER A 62 -2.57 0.41 -16.61
CA SER A 62 -4.00 0.72 -16.62
C SER A 62 -4.92 -0.22 -15.85
N GLN A 63 -4.47 -1.40 -15.44
CA GLN A 63 -5.31 -2.34 -14.67
C GLN A 63 -4.63 -2.75 -13.37
N PRO A 64 -5.32 -2.64 -12.22
CA PRO A 64 -4.85 -3.24 -10.98
C PRO A 64 -4.69 -4.76 -11.11
N VAL A 65 -3.62 -5.29 -10.51
CA VAL A 65 -3.42 -6.75 -10.39
C VAL A 65 -4.24 -7.31 -9.24
N ALA A 66 -4.39 -6.52 -8.18
CA ALA A 66 -5.21 -6.85 -7.03
C ALA A 66 -5.73 -5.56 -6.35
N GLU A 67 -6.88 -5.68 -5.69
CA GLU A 67 -7.44 -4.69 -4.79
C GLU A 67 -7.68 -5.35 -3.44
N LEU A 68 -7.08 -4.79 -2.38
CA LEU A 68 -7.21 -5.31 -1.02
C LEU A 68 -8.32 -4.54 -0.30
N SER A 69 -9.43 -5.20 -0.02
CA SER A 69 -10.66 -4.59 0.49
C SER A 69 -11.01 -5.18 1.86
N GLY A 70 -10.31 -4.77 2.92
CA GLY A 70 -10.57 -5.24 4.28
C GLY A 70 -10.72 -4.11 5.30
N HIS A 71 -10.30 -2.90 4.94
CA HIS A 71 -10.52 -1.72 5.77
C HIS A 71 -11.97 -1.24 5.71
N ARG A 72 -12.46 -0.69 6.83
CA ARG A 72 -13.82 -0.15 6.97
C ARG A 72 -13.87 1.37 6.89
N ALA A 73 -12.70 2.01 6.83
CA ALA A 73 -12.53 3.45 6.65
C ALA A 73 -11.29 3.72 5.80
N GLY A 74 -10.92 4.99 5.59
CA GLY A 74 -9.82 5.39 4.74
C GLY A 74 -8.48 4.77 5.16
N VAL A 75 -7.70 4.30 4.19
CA VAL A 75 -6.35 3.79 4.40
C VAL A 75 -5.36 4.95 4.35
N ASN A 76 -4.55 5.11 5.41
CA ASN A 76 -3.62 6.23 5.56
C ASN A 76 -2.17 5.86 5.23
N ALA A 77 -1.80 4.60 5.45
CA ALA A 77 -0.42 4.15 5.31
C ALA A 77 -0.32 2.73 4.76
N ILE A 78 0.73 2.49 4.00
CA ILE A 78 1.12 1.18 3.48
C ILE A 78 2.62 0.99 3.61
N ALA A 79 3.06 -0.23 3.86
CA ALA A 79 4.47 -0.61 3.84
C ALA A 79 4.64 -2.04 3.34
N TRP A 80 5.47 -2.23 2.32
CA TRP A 80 5.91 -3.55 1.90
C TRP A 80 6.85 -4.16 2.94
N ALA A 81 6.73 -5.46 3.14
CA ALA A 81 7.71 -6.20 3.92
C ALA A 81 9.07 -6.18 3.20
N PRO A 82 10.14 -5.71 3.85
CA PRO A 82 11.42 -5.51 3.15
C PRO A 82 12.11 -6.80 2.76
N HIS A 83 11.74 -7.93 3.38
CA HIS A 83 12.35 -9.24 3.17
C HIS A 83 11.39 -10.27 2.57
N SER A 84 10.20 -9.85 2.18
CA SER A 84 9.21 -10.70 1.51
C SER A 84 8.70 -10.04 0.25
N CYS A 85 8.59 -10.82 -0.82
CA CYS A 85 8.04 -10.35 -2.08
C CYS A 85 6.51 -10.22 -2.07
N ASN A 86 5.84 -10.89 -1.12
CA ASN A 86 4.38 -11.08 -1.15
C ASN A 86 3.63 -10.41 0.00
N HIS A 87 4.32 -9.87 1.02
CA HIS A 87 3.65 -9.30 2.18
C HIS A 87 3.62 -7.78 2.15
N ILE A 88 2.45 -7.22 2.44
CA ILE A 88 2.25 -5.79 2.61
C ILE A 88 1.40 -5.54 3.86
N CYS A 89 1.73 -4.47 4.58
CA CYS A 89 0.93 -3.99 5.70
C CYS A 89 0.21 -2.71 5.30
N SER A 90 -1.05 -2.58 5.70
CA SER A 90 -1.85 -1.37 5.54
C SER A 90 -2.44 -0.95 6.88
N ALA A 91 -2.69 0.34 7.05
CA ALA A 91 -3.29 0.89 8.27
C ALA A 91 -4.15 2.11 7.96
N GLY A 92 -5.21 2.34 8.73
CA GLY A 92 -6.18 3.36 8.40
C GLY A 92 -7.00 3.91 9.56
N ASP A 93 -8.03 4.68 9.19
CA ASP A 93 -8.95 5.37 10.11
C ASP A 93 -9.89 4.41 10.84
N ASP A 94 -10.01 3.17 10.38
CA ASP A 94 -10.73 2.10 11.07
C ASP A 94 -9.97 1.56 12.29
N LYS A 95 -8.84 2.18 12.65
CA LYS A 95 -7.96 1.80 13.76
C LYS A 95 -7.30 0.44 13.59
N GLN A 96 -7.28 -0.10 12.38
CA GLN A 96 -6.71 -1.40 12.08
C GLN A 96 -5.38 -1.29 11.35
N ALA A 97 -4.45 -2.18 11.69
CA ALA A 97 -3.30 -2.52 10.87
C ALA A 97 -3.49 -3.95 10.36
N LEU A 98 -3.49 -4.11 9.04
CA LEU A 98 -3.76 -5.37 8.36
C LEU A 98 -2.52 -5.82 7.58
N ILE A 99 -2.19 -7.11 7.68
CA ILE A 99 -1.13 -7.72 6.86
C ILE A 99 -1.77 -8.64 5.84
N TRP A 100 -1.31 -8.51 4.60
CA TRP A 100 -1.81 -9.23 3.45
C TRP A 100 -0.74 -10.10 2.84
N ASP A 101 -1.12 -11.31 2.40
CA ASP A 101 -0.30 -12.18 1.58
C ASP A 101 -0.80 -12.11 0.12
N LEU A 102 0.10 -11.72 -0.77
CA LEU A 102 -0.17 -11.56 -2.19
C LEU A 102 0.34 -12.73 -3.05
N ALA A 103 0.69 -13.86 -2.42
CA ALA A 103 1.28 -15.01 -3.12
C ALA A 103 0.35 -15.60 -4.20
N GLU A 104 -0.96 -15.49 -4.01
CA GLU A 104 -1.95 -16.01 -4.93
C GLU A 104 -2.38 -15.06 -6.06
N MET A 105 -1.80 -13.83 -6.11
CA MET A 105 -2.09 -12.91 -7.21
C MET A 105 -1.90 -13.58 -8.58
N PRO A 106 -2.78 -13.33 -9.56
CA PRO A 106 -3.85 -12.31 -9.62
C PRO A 106 -5.22 -12.76 -9.10
N LYS A 107 -5.32 -13.88 -8.36
CA LYS A 107 -6.59 -14.24 -7.73
C LYS A 107 -7.01 -13.18 -6.72
N PRO A 108 -8.33 -12.96 -6.53
CA PRO A 108 -8.83 -12.05 -5.51
C PRO A 108 -8.29 -12.41 -4.12
N ILE A 109 -7.87 -11.40 -3.37
CA ILE A 109 -7.40 -11.53 -1.99
C ILE A 109 -8.50 -10.93 -1.12
N GLU A 110 -9.25 -11.79 -0.44
CA GLU A 110 -10.45 -11.39 0.28
C GLU A 110 -10.15 -10.96 1.71
N ASP A 111 -9.25 -11.69 2.39
CA ASP A 111 -8.97 -11.49 3.80
C ASP A 111 -7.49 -11.22 4.09
N PRO A 112 -7.20 -10.34 5.07
CA PRO A 112 -5.84 -10.20 5.60
C PRO A 112 -5.44 -11.44 6.41
N ILE A 113 -4.15 -11.77 6.40
CA ILE A 113 -3.63 -12.88 7.20
C ILE A 113 -3.48 -12.53 8.69
N LEU A 114 -3.25 -11.25 8.99
CA LEU A 114 -3.17 -10.73 10.37
C LEU A 114 -3.90 -9.38 10.45
N ALA A 115 -4.54 -9.13 11.59
CA ALA A 115 -5.19 -7.87 11.91
C ALA A 115 -4.85 -7.46 13.35
N TYR A 116 -4.47 -6.21 13.52
CA TYR A 116 -4.25 -5.57 14.81
C TYR A 116 -5.20 -4.40 14.98
N GLN A 117 -5.85 -4.29 16.14
CA GLN A 117 -6.77 -3.20 16.48
C GLN A 117 -6.07 -2.23 17.42
N ALA A 118 -5.89 -0.98 16.99
CA ALA A 118 -5.38 0.12 17.79
C ALA A 118 -6.51 0.85 18.57
N GLU A 119 -6.12 1.73 19.48
CA GLU A 119 -7.08 2.53 20.27
C GLU A 119 -7.67 3.70 19.46
N SER A 120 -6.96 4.22 18.47
CA SER A 120 -7.40 5.31 17.58
C SER A 120 -6.90 5.11 16.14
N GLU A 121 -7.32 6.02 15.26
CA GLU A 121 -6.94 6.01 13.84
C GLU A 121 -5.43 5.96 13.68
N ILE A 122 -4.94 5.09 12.79
CA ILE A 122 -3.52 4.93 12.51
C ILE A 122 -3.15 5.83 11.35
N ASN A 123 -2.26 6.79 11.61
CA ASN A 123 -1.84 7.79 10.62
C ASN A 123 -0.62 7.38 9.82
N GLN A 124 0.27 6.58 10.41
CA GLN A 124 1.53 6.18 9.79
C GLN A 124 1.94 4.78 10.22
N LEU A 125 2.68 4.14 9.35
CA LEU A 125 3.14 2.78 9.50
C LEU A 125 4.51 2.63 8.82
N GLN A 126 5.40 1.87 9.45
CA GLN A 126 6.71 1.56 8.90
C GLN A 126 7.11 0.13 9.25
N TRP A 127 7.53 -0.63 8.25
CA TRP A 127 8.12 -1.95 8.47
C TRP A 127 9.62 -1.82 8.72
N SER A 128 10.13 -2.56 9.71
CA SER A 128 11.57 -2.54 10.00
C SER A 128 12.38 -3.20 8.89
N THR A 129 13.45 -2.54 8.45
CA THR A 129 14.37 -3.10 7.45
C THR A 129 15.44 -4.02 8.04
N ILE A 130 15.61 -3.98 9.37
CA ILE A 130 16.61 -4.78 10.09
C ILE A 130 15.96 -5.97 10.77
N HIS A 131 14.81 -5.76 11.38
CA HIS A 131 14.05 -6.78 12.09
C HIS A 131 12.78 -7.13 11.31
N ASN A 132 12.82 -8.22 10.58
CA ASN A 132 11.80 -8.61 9.59
C ASN A 132 10.39 -8.75 10.15
N ASP A 133 10.30 -9.14 11.43
CA ASP A 133 9.05 -9.43 12.13
C ASP A 133 8.49 -8.21 12.88
N TRP A 134 9.00 -7.00 12.61
CA TRP A 134 8.61 -5.82 13.38
C TRP A 134 8.05 -4.71 12.50
N VAL A 135 6.89 -4.23 12.90
CA VAL A 135 6.17 -3.10 12.29
C VAL A 135 5.92 -2.05 13.36
N SER A 136 6.18 -0.79 13.06
CA SER A 136 5.81 0.35 13.91
C SER A 136 4.58 1.05 13.35
N ILE A 137 3.65 1.42 14.23
CA ILE A 137 2.46 2.21 13.92
C ILE A 137 2.41 3.46 14.79
N ALA A 138 1.89 4.54 14.23
CA ALA A 138 1.66 5.79 14.94
C ALA A 138 0.17 6.14 14.93
N PHE A 139 -0.40 6.37 16.11
CA PHE A 139 -1.80 6.72 16.30
C PHE A 139 -1.98 7.64 17.48
N GLY A 140 -2.88 8.64 17.36
CA GLY A 140 -3.06 9.65 18.40
C GLY A 140 -1.76 10.33 18.77
N ASN A 141 -1.36 10.22 20.04
CA ASN A 141 -0.08 10.72 20.58
C ASN A 141 0.89 9.57 20.94
N LYS A 142 0.68 8.39 20.40
CA LYS A 142 1.41 7.16 20.71
C LYS A 142 2.10 6.59 19.49
N MET A 143 3.19 5.88 19.72
CA MET A 143 3.82 4.97 18.77
C MET A 143 3.88 3.59 19.42
N GLN A 144 3.57 2.57 18.64
CA GLN A 144 3.62 1.19 19.08
C GLN A 144 4.40 0.35 18.08
N VAL A 145 5.14 -0.61 18.61
CA VAL A 145 5.88 -1.59 17.80
C VAL A 145 5.22 -2.95 17.96
N LEU A 146 4.88 -3.56 16.84
CA LEU A 146 4.18 -4.82 16.76
C LEU A 146 5.11 -5.89 16.21
N ARG A 147 5.09 -7.05 16.80
CA ARG A 147 5.69 -8.25 16.21
C ARG A 147 4.65 -8.97 15.37
N VAL A 148 5.00 -9.26 14.13
CA VAL A 148 4.11 -9.87 13.12
C VAL A 148 4.63 -11.24 12.68
#